data_7c3a8699b7fd1b4deebbde81634100b1
#
_entry.id   7c3a8699b7fd1b4deebbde81634100b1
#
_cell.length_a   1.000
_cell.length_b   1.000
_cell.length_c   1.000
_cell.angle_alpha   90.00
_cell.angle_beta   90.00
_cell.angle_gamma   90.00
#
_symmetry.space_group_name_H-M   'P 1'
#
loop_
_entity.id
_entity.type
_entity.pdbx_description
1 polymer ?
#
loop_
_entity_poly.entity_id
_entity_poly.type
_entity_poly.pdbx_seq_one_letter_code
_entity_poly.pdbx_strand_id
1 'polypeptide(L)'
;ILHRSINLFIVFLGILTTGGFTSCNFLRVDDYFDDTMKFDSIFTKYEYLVQYMWGTSDQFPDESRILTDPVTPGPMATDEAFSSQNPEHGLRGLSYILGTINADNIGNYSMNIWSSMYKVIRKCNYILARKGEAHMNTIQDEEITGYTHMMRGYAYYNLIQSYGPCIILGDDILPNNELPETYNYSRSTYDECVDYCCNELELAAKYMPIDLNPTFFGRPSRGAAFALIARLRLQQASPLYNGGQAARTAFGNWKRTVDGANYVNQNYDETRWAVAAAACKRVIEMNKYKLHTSPIDPSMPPRVLPASVTITDPDFQNIDYYRSYSEMFTGETIGSKNPEFIWGRQSDAMANMTQCSFPTEKAMGGWNNLCVTQKLVDAYYMVDGRDKNDASKEYPYHVANGTVTDDYFSTSAEEFSGYTIPMGVYGMYLNRENRFYATIGYSGRYWAARSNTQEQYGPYRAWYHQMVTSGRDLFSGKNSAITNPLDYPATGYVLTK
;
A
#
# COMPACT_ATOMS: atom_id res chain seq x y z
N ILE A 1 65.66 -37.40 -46.28
CA ILE A 1 64.55 -37.36 -45.30
C ILE A 1 64.70 -36.16 -44.33
N LEU A 2 65.96 -35.87 -43.91
CA LEU A 2 66.19 -34.77 -42.93
C LEU A 2 65.85 -33.35 -43.45
N HIS A 3 66.12 -33.08 -44.74
CA HIS A 3 65.89 -31.78 -45.38
C HIS A 3 64.39 -31.48 -45.62
N ARG A 4 63.55 -32.48 -45.80
CA ARG A 4 62.09 -32.31 -45.94
C ARG A 4 61.45 -32.03 -44.62
N SER A 5 61.94 -32.55 -43.50
CA SER A 5 61.41 -32.32 -42.17
C SER A 5 61.74 -30.90 -41.63
N ILE A 6 62.91 -30.33 -41.98
CA ILE A 6 63.32 -28.98 -41.60
C ILE A 6 62.45 -27.93 -42.35
N ASN A 7 62.20 -28.13 -43.63
CA ASN A 7 61.35 -27.19 -44.38
C ASN A 7 59.89 -27.22 -43.94
N LEU A 8 59.36 -28.36 -43.47
CA LEU A 8 57.99 -28.43 -42.88
C LEU A 8 57.92 -27.75 -41.58
N PHE A 9 58.97 -27.81 -40.75
CA PHE A 9 59.03 -27.15 -39.44
C PHE A 9 59.14 -25.62 -39.55
N ILE A 10 59.90 -25.12 -40.56
CA ILE A 10 60.01 -23.68 -40.85
C ILE A 10 58.70 -23.12 -41.39
N VAL A 11 57.96 -23.85 -42.23
CA VAL A 11 56.61 -23.43 -42.70
C VAL A 11 55.61 -23.48 -41.61
N PHE A 12 55.65 -24.42 -40.64
CA PHE A 12 54.76 -24.48 -39.49
C PHE A 12 55.05 -23.38 -38.47
N LEU A 13 56.33 -23.01 -38.25
CA LEU A 13 56.73 -21.93 -37.41
C LEU A 13 56.38 -20.56 -38.03
N GLY A 14 56.44 -20.41 -39.35
CA GLY A 14 56.01 -19.21 -40.07
C GLY A 14 54.50 -18.99 -40.04
N ILE A 15 53.70 -20.07 -40.03
CA ILE A 15 52.23 -19.98 -39.90
C ILE A 15 51.83 -19.62 -38.45
N LEU A 16 52.60 -20.10 -37.45
CA LEU A 16 52.34 -19.76 -36.05
C LEU A 16 52.70 -18.30 -35.71
N THR A 17 53.66 -17.69 -36.43
CA THR A 17 54.03 -16.28 -36.18
C THR A 17 53.16 -15.26 -36.91
N THR A 18 52.53 -15.67 -38.04
CA THR A 18 51.58 -14.78 -38.78
C THR A 18 50.15 -14.87 -38.28
N GLY A 19 49.78 -15.94 -37.53
CA GLY A 19 48.46 -16.10 -36.90
C GLY A 19 48.31 -15.36 -35.58
N GLY A 20 49.40 -14.87 -34.98
CA GLY A 20 49.39 -14.28 -33.63
C GLY A 20 49.01 -12.81 -33.53
N PHE A 21 48.83 -12.09 -34.63
CA PHE A 21 48.58 -10.65 -34.61
C PHE A 21 47.18 -10.20 -35.05
N THR A 22 46.28 -11.13 -35.38
CA THR A 22 44.89 -10.78 -35.72
C THR A 22 43.89 -11.08 -34.59
N SER A 23 44.38 -11.47 -33.40
CA SER A 23 43.54 -11.93 -32.30
C SER A 23 42.97 -10.81 -31.42
N CYS A 24 43.34 -9.54 -31.61
CA CYS A 24 42.87 -8.46 -30.74
C CYS A 24 41.45 -7.94 -31.07
N ASN A 25 40.90 -8.26 -32.25
CA ASN A 25 39.55 -7.79 -32.59
C ASN A 25 38.44 -8.80 -32.31
N PHE A 26 38.76 -10.08 -32.07
CA PHE A 26 37.75 -11.11 -31.79
C PHE A 26 37.10 -10.97 -30.39
N LEU A 27 37.72 -10.23 -29.50
CA LEU A 27 37.18 -9.91 -28.16
C LEU A 27 36.57 -8.50 -28.06
N ARG A 28 36.47 -7.78 -29.16
CA ARG A 28 35.66 -6.54 -29.19
C ARG A 28 34.22 -6.93 -29.29
N VAL A 29 33.60 -7.02 -28.13
CA VAL A 29 32.14 -7.11 -27.97
C VAL A 29 31.46 -5.75 -28.12
N ASP A 30 32.22 -4.68 -28.30
CA ASP A 30 31.71 -3.31 -28.42
C ASP A 30 30.73 -3.15 -29.58
N ASP A 31 31.02 -3.81 -30.74
CA ASP A 31 30.18 -3.76 -31.93
C ASP A 31 28.86 -4.54 -31.78
N TYR A 32 28.77 -5.47 -30.81
CA TYR A 32 27.53 -6.18 -30.48
C TYR A 32 26.63 -5.39 -29.54
N PHE A 33 27.14 -4.34 -28.90
CA PHE A 33 26.42 -3.48 -27.96
C PHE A 33 26.21 -2.06 -28.49
N ASP A 34 26.52 -1.79 -29.75
CA ASP A 34 26.30 -0.47 -30.36
C ASP A 34 24.83 -0.09 -30.43
N ASP A 35 23.91 -1.07 -30.43
CA ASP A 35 22.45 -0.85 -30.33
C ASP A 35 21.95 -0.72 -28.88
N THR A 36 22.82 -0.93 -27.87
CA THR A 36 22.43 -0.76 -26.46
C THR A 36 22.88 0.61 -25.97
N MET A 37 21.95 1.31 -25.30
CA MET A 37 22.26 2.61 -24.68
C MET A 37 23.37 2.43 -23.65
N LYS A 38 24.54 3.05 -23.89
CA LYS A 38 25.63 3.08 -22.89
C LYS A 38 25.18 3.87 -21.67
N PHE A 39 25.61 3.44 -20.47
CA PHE A 39 25.22 4.08 -19.21
C PHE A 39 25.48 5.60 -19.24
N ASP A 40 26.60 6.04 -19.80
CA ASP A 40 26.92 7.47 -19.89
C ASP A 40 25.97 8.24 -20.82
N SER A 41 25.41 7.61 -21.83
CA SER A 41 24.45 8.26 -22.74
C SER A 41 23.14 8.65 -22.06
N ILE A 42 22.81 8.04 -20.93
CA ILE A 42 21.61 8.36 -20.13
C ILE A 42 21.59 9.83 -19.71
N PHE A 43 22.75 10.36 -19.39
CA PHE A 43 22.89 11.72 -18.83
C PHE A 43 23.06 12.83 -19.88
N THR A 44 23.09 12.47 -21.17
CA THR A 44 23.35 13.41 -22.25
C THR A 44 22.11 14.11 -22.78
N LYS A 45 20.90 13.61 -22.48
CA LYS A 45 19.62 14.15 -22.95
C LYS A 45 18.55 14.06 -21.87
N TYR A 46 17.70 15.09 -21.84
CA TYR A 46 16.56 15.15 -20.92
C TYR A 46 15.64 13.90 -21.02
N GLU A 47 15.29 13.49 -22.25
CA GLU A 47 14.38 12.36 -22.48
C GLU A 47 14.94 11.05 -21.89
N TYR A 48 16.24 10.83 -22.00
CA TYR A 48 16.90 9.64 -21.43
C TYR A 48 16.95 9.69 -19.91
N LEU A 49 17.20 10.87 -19.33
CA LEU A 49 17.12 11.08 -17.88
C LEU A 49 15.72 10.83 -17.34
N VAL A 50 14.68 11.34 -18.04
CA VAL A 50 13.27 11.09 -17.67
C VAL A 50 12.95 9.60 -17.66
N GLN A 51 13.34 8.85 -18.70
CA GLN A 51 13.13 7.42 -18.76
C GLN A 51 13.88 6.67 -17.65
N TYR A 52 15.13 7.03 -17.39
CA TYR A 52 15.93 6.42 -16.32
C TYR A 52 15.36 6.72 -14.94
N MET A 53 14.93 7.96 -14.71
CA MET A 53 14.30 8.40 -13.47
C MET A 53 13.00 7.62 -13.21
N TRP A 54 12.07 7.60 -14.16
CA TRP A 54 10.79 6.88 -13.98
C TRP A 54 10.96 5.36 -13.95
N GLY A 55 11.90 4.79 -14.70
CA GLY A 55 12.26 3.38 -14.60
C GLY A 55 12.82 2.98 -13.21
N THR A 56 13.18 3.97 -12.39
CA THR A 56 13.57 3.74 -11.00
C THR A 56 12.37 3.41 -10.12
N SER A 57 11.18 3.88 -10.49
CA SER A 57 9.93 3.65 -9.74
C SER A 57 9.51 2.18 -9.67
N ASP A 58 9.96 1.34 -10.61
CA ASP A 58 9.65 -0.10 -10.63
C ASP A 58 10.29 -0.87 -9.46
N GLN A 59 11.25 -0.25 -8.79
CA GLN A 59 11.91 -0.85 -7.62
C GLN A 59 11.11 -0.66 -6.31
N PHE A 60 10.12 0.22 -6.30
CA PHE A 60 9.29 0.44 -5.11
C PHE A 60 8.32 -0.72 -4.88
N PRO A 61 8.06 -1.08 -3.62
CA PRO A 61 7.04 -2.07 -3.30
C PRO A 61 5.66 -1.62 -3.82
N ASP A 62 4.86 -2.59 -4.24
CA ASP A 62 3.47 -2.36 -4.62
C ASP A 62 2.58 -2.55 -3.38
N GLU A 63 2.22 -1.45 -2.74
CA GLU A 63 1.40 -1.45 -1.52
C GLU A 63 -0.02 -1.97 -1.74
N SER A 64 -0.49 -2.07 -2.99
CA SER A 64 -1.80 -2.64 -3.30
C SER A 64 -1.81 -4.17 -3.25
N ARG A 65 -0.65 -4.80 -3.27
CA ARG A 65 -0.50 -6.25 -3.14
C ARG A 65 -0.60 -6.74 -1.70
N ILE A 66 -1.46 -6.13 -0.90
CA ILE A 66 -1.62 -6.41 0.53
C ILE A 66 -1.96 -7.87 0.85
N LEU A 67 -2.49 -8.61 -0.11
CA LEU A 67 -2.86 -10.02 0.05
C LEU A 67 -1.73 -10.97 -0.34
N THR A 68 -0.90 -10.59 -1.29
CA THR A 68 0.10 -11.48 -1.90
C THR A 68 1.53 -11.09 -1.60
N ASP A 69 1.77 -9.81 -1.27
CA ASP A 69 3.10 -9.31 -0.96
C ASP A 69 3.25 -9.05 0.55
N PRO A 70 4.18 -9.72 1.21
CA PRO A 70 4.39 -9.52 2.64
C PRO A 70 5.07 -8.19 3.00
N VAL A 71 5.56 -7.41 2.04
CA VAL A 71 6.12 -6.06 2.28
C VAL A 71 5.05 -5.12 2.84
N THR A 72 3.82 -5.29 2.37
CA THR A 72 2.66 -4.53 2.83
C THR A 72 1.58 -5.50 3.28
N PRO A 73 1.73 -6.08 4.47
CA PRO A 73 0.81 -7.12 4.95
C PRO A 73 -0.62 -6.62 5.15
N GLY A 74 -0.82 -5.30 5.20
CA GLY A 74 -2.11 -4.68 5.36
C GLY A 74 -2.86 -5.19 6.59
N PRO A 75 -4.18 -5.33 6.51
CA PRO A 75 -5.00 -5.78 7.63
C PRO A 75 -4.71 -7.22 8.05
N MET A 76 -4.08 -8.04 7.20
CA MET A 76 -3.73 -9.44 7.51
C MET A 76 -2.67 -9.60 8.59
N ALA A 77 -1.89 -8.57 8.90
CA ALA A 77 -0.91 -8.57 9.99
C ALA A 77 -1.43 -7.89 11.27
N THR A 78 -2.71 -7.62 11.33
CA THR A 78 -3.38 -6.92 12.44
C THR A 78 -4.51 -7.78 13.03
N ASP A 79 -5.17 -7.25 14.04
CA ASP A 79 -6.38 -7.82 14.63
C ASP A 79 -7.67 -7.47 13.84
N GLU A 80 -7.52 -6.87 12.65
CA GLU A 80 -8.67 -6.44 11.84
C GLU A 80 -9.11 -7.49 10.83
N ALA A 81 -8.16 -8.28 10.28
CA ALA A 81 -8.49 -9.25 9.24
C ALA A 81 -7.84 -10.61 9.45
N PHE A 82 -8.41 -11.60 8.78
CA PHE A 82 -7.96 -12.98 8.76
C PHE A 82 -8.33 -13.66 7.43
N SER A 83 -7.78 -14.84 7.17
CA SER A 83 -8.16 -15.65 6.02
C SER A 83 -8.19 -17.13 6.36
N SER A 84 -9.04 -17.87 5.66
CA SER A 84 -9.04 -19.34 5.65
C SER A 84 -7.90 -19.93 4.83
N GLN A 85 -7.24 -19.14 3.97
CA GLN A 85 -6.15 -19.61 3.14
C GLN A 85 -4.82 -19.69 3.89
N ASN A 86 -3.98 -20.61 3.45
CA ASN A 86 -2.62 -20.75 3.91
C ASN A 86 -1.74 -19.59 3.38
N PRO A 87 -0.82 -19.02 4.17
CA PRO A 87 0.17 -18.04 3.69
C PRO A 87 0.97 -18.47 2.46
N GLU A 88 1.19 -19.77 2.28
CA GLU A 88 1.88 -20.33 1.09
C GLU A 88 1.12 -20.11 -0.21
N HIS A 89 -0.18 -19.87 -0.17
CA HIS A 89 -1.05 -19.65 -1.33
C HIS A 89 -1.27 -18.16 -1.67
N GLY A 90 -0.42 -17.28 -1.16
CA GLY A 90 -0.40 -15.87 -1.55
C GLY A 90 -0.87 -14.86 -0.49
N LEU A 91 -1.54 -15.30 0.57
CA LEU A 91 -1.96 -14.41 1.68
C LEU A 91 -0.84 -14.25 2.73
N ARG A 92 0.32 -13.85 2.28
CA ARG A 92 1.55 -13.89 3.07
C ARG A 92 1.54 -12.96 4.29
N GLY A 93 0.66 -11.96 4.32
CA GLY A 93 0.47 -11.11 5.49
C GLY A 93 0.08 -11.89 6.75
N LEU A 94 -0.59 -13.04 6.62
CA LEU A 94 -0.87 -13.95 7.74
C LEU A 94 0.39 -14.50 8.43
N SER A 95 1.51 -14.57 7.73
CA SER A 95 2.77 -15.04 8.29
C SER A 95 3.25 -14.24 9.51
N TYR A 96 2.83 -12.97 9.62
CA TYR A 96 3.12 -12.15 10.80
C TYR A 96 2.38 -12.64 12.04
N ILE A 97 1.07 -12.83 11.94
CA ILE A 97 0.27 -13.29 13.08
C ILE A 97 0.51 -14.75 13.42
N LEU A 98 0.95 -15.56 12.46
CA LEU A 98 1.35 -16.94 12.67
C LEU A 98 2.79 -17.07 13.24
N GLY A 99 3.53 -15.96 13.33
CA GLY A 99 4.91 -15.94 13.83
C GLY A 99 5.92 -16.65 12.92
N THR A 100 5.56 -16.91 11.67
CA THR A 100 6.46 -17.58 10.70
C THR A 100 7.43 -16.62 10.03
N ILE A 101 7.21 -15.31 10.12
CA ILE A 101 8.16 -14.27 9.71
C ILE A 101 8.81 -13.67 10.94
N ASN A 102 10.15 -13.63 10.94
CA ASN A 102 10.95 -13.03 11.99
C ASN A 102 12.25 -12.45 11.39
N ALA A 103 13.07 -11.82 12.23
CA ALA A 103 14.30 -11.16 11.79
C ALA A 103 15.32 -12.12 11.16
N ASP A 104 15.29 -13.39 11.54
CA ASP A 104 16.29 -14.39 11.08
C ASP A 104 15.94 -14.97 9.70
N ASN A 105 14.68 -14.91 9.28
CA ASN A 105 14.23 -15.53 8.04
C ASN A 105 13.67 -14.54 6.98
N ILE A 106 13.72 -13.25 7.24
CA ILE A 106 13.15 -12.23 6.34
C ILE A 106 13.73 -12.26 4.92
N GLY A 107 14.97 -12.73 4.78
CA GLY A 107 15.63 -12.88 3.48
C GLY A 107 14.99 -13.94 2.56
N ASN A 108 14.17 -14.84 3.10
CA ASN A 108 13.46 -15.86 2.33
C ASN A 108 12.18 -15.33 1.68
N TYR A 109 11.83 -14.07 1.94
CA TYR A 109 10.60 -13.44 1.46
C TYR A 109 10.93 -12.25 0.56
N SER A 110 10.08 -11.97 -0.40
CA SER A 110 10.15 -10.77 -1.26
C SER A 110 10.04 -9.44 -0.51
N MET A 111 9.85 -9.52 0.81
CA MET A 111 9.82 -8.38 1.73
C MET A 111 11.16 -7.69 1.93
N ASN A 112 12.27 -8.32 1.57
CA ASN A 112 13.57 -7.70 1.74
C ASN A 112 13.78 -6.61 0.68
N ILE A 113 13.23 -5.43 0.97
CA ILE A 113 13.37 -4.26 0.10
C ILE A 113 14.66 -3.48 0.34
N TRP A 114 15.52 -3.91 1.29
CA TRP A 114 16.76 -3.21 1.61
C TRP A 114 17.60 -2.94 0.36
N SER A 115 17.92 -4.00 -0.36
CA SER A 115 18.72 -3.90 -1.59
C SER A 115 18.04 -3.06 -2.67
N SER A 116 16.73 -3.20 -2.87
CA SER A 116 15.97 -2.45 -3.87
C SER A 116 15.98 -0.96 -3.58
N MET A 117 15.77 -0.58 -2.33
CA MET A 117 15.75 0.84 -1.95
C MET A 117 17.13 1.49 -2.07
N TYR A 118 18.21 0.78 -1.73
CA TYR A 118 19.57 1.32 -1.94
C TYR A 118 19.96 1.39 -3.43
N LYS A 119 19.39 0.53 -4.28
CA LYS A 119 19.52 0.70 -5.74
C LYS A 119 18.81 1.97 -6.22
N VAL A 120 17.63 2.29 -5.69
CA VAL A 120 16.93 3.55 -5.96
C VAL A 120 17.77 4.73 -5.52
N ILE A 121 18.26 4.74 -4.28
CA ILE A 121 19.11 5.82 -3.73
C ILE A 121 20.34 6.04 -4.61
N ARG A 122 21.04 4.97 -4.99
CA ARG A 122 22.19 5.05 -5.90
C ARG A 122 21.84 5.66 -7.25
N LYS A 123 20.71 5.24 -7.86
CA LYS A 123 20.23 5.82 -9.13
C LYS A 123 19.92 7.31 -8.99
N CYS A 124 19.27 7.69 -7.89
CA CYS A 124 18.98 9.10 -7.61
C CYS A 124 20.28 9.92 -7.44
N ASN A 125 21.28 9.38 -6.74
CA ASN A 125 22.57 10.04 -6.59
C ASN A 125 23.28 10.23 -7.94
N TYR A 126 23.26 9.24 -8.84
CA TYR A 126 23.77 9.40 -10.20
C TYR A 126 23.03 10.51 -10.98
N ILE A 127 21.70 10.57 -10.88
CA ILE A 127 20.92 11.62 -11.57
C ILE A 127 21.32 12.98 -11.02
N LEU A 128 21.31 13.18 -9.70
CA LEU A 128 21.64 14.47 -9.09
C LEU A 128 23.07 14.93 -9.40
N ALA A 129 24.04 13.99 -9.40
CA ALA A 129 25.43 14.29 -9.70
C ALA A 129 25.67 14.65 -11.18
N ARG A 130 24.90 14.07 -12.10
CA ARG A 130 25.21 14.14 -13.53
C ARG A 130 24.15 14.86 -14.38
N LYS A 131 23.02 15.30 -13.80
CA LYS A 131 21.92 15.93 -14.54
C LYS A 131 22.34 17.15 -15.38
N GLY A 132 23.40 17.84 -14.99
CA GLY A 132 23.95 18.99 -15.74
C GLY A 132 24.49 18.66 -17.12
N GLU A 133 24.84 17.39 -17.38
CA GLU A 133 25.33 16.93 -18.68
C GLU A 133 24.23 16.90 -19.76
N ALA A 134 22.96 16.90 -19.37
CA ALA A 134 21.81 16.88 -20.27
C ALA A 134 21.43 18.24 -20.87
N HIS A 135 22.10 19.31 -20.48
CA HIS A 135 21.89 20.70 -20.98
C HIS A 135 20.41 21.12 -20.96
N MET A 136 19.72 20.83 -19.85
CA MET A 136 18.29 21.09 -19.67
C MET A 136 17.97 22.58 -19.49
N ASN A 137 16.77 23.00 -19.88
CA ASN A 137 16.23 24.28 -19.45
C ASN A 137 15.81 24.24 -17.97
N THR A 138 15.52 25.40 -17.38
CA THR A 138 15.16 25.51 -15.96
C THR A 138 13.98 24.63 -15.56
N ILE A 139 12.93 24.56 -16.37
CA ILE A 139 11.72 23.75 -16.08
C ILE A 139 12.07 22.25 -16.05
N GLN A 140 12.86 21.79 -17.02
CA GLN A 140 13.30 20.41 -17.09
C GLN A 140 14.24 20.06 -15.93
N ASP A 141 15.13 20.96 -15.57
CA ASP A 141 16.05 20.77 -14.42
C ASP A 141 15.28 20.71 -13.10
N GLU A 142 14.29 21.58 -12.90
CA GLU A 142 13.42 21.56 -11.73
C GLU A 142 12.59 20.27 -11.66
N GLU A 143 12.03 19.80 -12.79
CA GLU A 143 11.29 18.55 -12.85
C GLU A 143 12.16 17.35 -12.43
N ILE A 144 13.33 17.20 -13.06
CA ILE A 144 14.26 16.11 -12.73
C ILE A 144 14.71 16.20 -11.27
N THR A 145 15.02 17.39 -10.80
CA THR A 145 15.47 17.59 -9.41
C THR A 145 14.37 17.23 -8.42
N GLY A 146 13.16 17.73 -8.62
CA GLY A 146 12.04 17.51 -7.73
C GLY A 146 11.66 16.03 -7.63
N TYR A 147 11.48 15.37 -8.76
CA TYR A 147 11.11 13.94 -8.76
C TYR A 147 12.25 13.03 -8.29
N THR A 148 13.51 13.38 -8.53
CA THR A 148 14.64 12.60 -8.02
C THR A 148 14.73 12.67 -6.50
N HIS A 149 14.57 13.86 -5.90
CA HIS A 149 14.48 14.00 -4.44
C HIS A 149 13.26 13.28 -3.87
N MET A 150 12.10 13.32 -4.58
CA MET A 150 10.92 12.56 -4.17
C MET A 150 11.17 11.06 -4.14
N MET A 151 11.79 10.50 -5.17
CA MET A 151 12.12 9.06 -5.22
C MET A 151 13.14 8.67 -4.15
N ARG A 152 14.16 9.49 -3.93
CA ARG A 152 15.16 9.25 -2.87
C ARG A 152 14.51 9.33 -1.48
N GLY A 153 13.71 10.34 -1.23
CA GLY A 153 12.94 10.48 0.00
C GLY A 153 11.98 9.31 0.21
N TYR A 154 11.26 8.88 -0.83
CA TYR A 154 10.35 7.73 -0.74
C TYR A 154 11.10 6.40 -0.54
N ALA A 155 12.31 6.24 -1.07
CA ALA A 155 13.14 5.08 -0.77
C ALA A 155 13.55 5.04 0.71
N TYR A 156 13.97 6.17 1.28
CA TYR A 156 14.25 6.26 2.73
C TYR A 156 12.98 6.07 3.57
N TYR A 157 11.84 6.60 3.13
CA TYR A 157 10.55 6.34 3.78
C TYR A 157 10.28 4.84 3.90
N ASN A 158 10.41 4.09 2.81
CA ASN A 158 10.20 2.64 2.82
C ASN A 158 11.22 1.90 3.70
N LEU A 159 12.49 2.31 3.72
CA LEU A 159 13.49 1.77 4.62
C LEU A 159 13.13 2.01 6.10
N ILE A 160 12.69 3.22 6.45
CA ILE A 160 12.29 3.58 7.81
C ILE A 160 11.06 2.77 8.23
N GLN A 161 10.06 2.63 7.36
CA GLN A 161 8.86 1.85 7.66
C GLN A 161 9.15 0.36 7.88
N SER A 162 10.07 -0.21 7.11
CA SER A 162 10.35 -1.65 7.16
C SER A 162 11.44 -2.04 8.17
N TYR A 163 12.42 -1.17 8.39
CA TYR A 163 13.61 -1.52 9.17
C TYR A 163 13.92 -0.53 10.32
N GLY A 164 13.17 0.56 10.43
CA GLY A 164 13.48 1.65 11.37
C GLY A 164 14.79 2.37 11.01
N PRO A 165 15.79 2.39 11.90
CA PRO A 165 17.13 2.90 11.60
C PRO A 165 17.74 2.29 10.35
N CYS A 166 18.26 3.13 9.45
CA CYS A 166 18.89 2.72 8.20
C CYS A 166 20.20 3.49 7.95
N ILE A 167 20.90 3.17 6.88
CA ILE A 167 22.16 3.83 6.53
C ILE A 167 21.86 5.05 5.66
N ILE A 168 22.25 6.24 6.08
CA ILE A 168 22.17 7.46 5.28
C ILE A 168 23.44 7.58 4.46
N LEU A 169 23.33 7.52 3.13
CA LEU A 169 24.45 7.67 2.20
C LEU A 169 24.63 9.11 1.69
N GLY A 170 23.65 9.99 1.93
CA GLY A 170 23.70 11.34 1.36
C GLY A 170 23.75 11.29 -0.17
N ASP A 171 24.68 12.04 -0.75
CA ASP A 171 24.91 12.09 -2.20
C ASP A 171 26.00 11.10 -2.68
N ASP A 172 26.53 10.26 -1.79
CA ASP A 172 27.61 9.34 -2.12
C ASP A 172 27.17 8.27 -3.12
N ILE A 173 28.00 8.08 -4.14
CA ILE A 173 27.87 7.00 -5.11
C ILE A 173 28.94 5.97 -4.77
N LEU A 174 28.56 4.98 -3.97
CA LEU A 174 29.50 3.95 -3.57
C LEU A 174 30.00 3.16 -4.78
N PRO A 175 31.30 2.88 -4.89
CA PRO A 175 31.84 2.00 -5.91
C PRO A 175 31.20 0.61 -5.78
N ASN A 176 31.20 -0.18 -6.84
CA ASN A 176 30.58 -1.54 -6.86
C ASN A 176 31.62 -2.66 -6.99
N ASN A 177 32.89 -2.33 -6.96
CA ASN A 177 34.04 -3.22 -7.17
C ASN A 177 34.99 -3.30 -5.97
N GLU A 178 34.58 -2.76 -4.83
CA GLU A 178 35.36 -2.82 -3.59
C GLU A 178 35.06 -4.09 -2.80
N LEU A 179 35.93 -4.41 -1.84
CA LEU A 179 35.69 -5.52 -0.92
C LEU A 179 34.49 -5.26 0.01
N PRO A 180 33.76 -6.30 0.45
CA PRO A 180 32.60 -6.16 1.31
C PRO A 180 32.85 -5.33 2.58
N GLU A 181 34.06 -5.39 3.14
CA GLU A 181 34.44 -4.68 4.35
C GLU A 181 34.40 -3.16 4.18
N THR A 182 34.60 -2.66 2.95
CA THR A 182 34.52 -1.24 2.60
C THR A 182 33.10 -0.68 2.79
N TYR A 183 32.07 -1.55 2.74
CA TYR A 183 30.67 -1.16 2.84
C TYR A 183 30.09 -1.36 4.25
N ASN A 184 30.92 -1.55 5.25
CA ASN A 184 30.47 -1.76 6.64
C ASN A 184 30.10 -0.42 7.32
N TYR A 185 29.00 0.19 6.87
CA TYR A 185 28.47 1.43 7.43
C TYR A 185 27.55 1.15 8.62
N SER A 186 27.70 1.94 9.67
CA SER A 186 26.74 1.94 10.77
C SER A 186 25.42 2.57 10.34
N ARG A 187 24.31 2.07 10.85
CA ARG A 187 23.00 2.71 10.68
C ARG A 187 23.01 4.07 11.39
N SER A 188 22.26 5.00 10.84
CA SER A 188 21.88 6.23 11.53
C SER A 188 20.75 5.95 12.53
N THR A 189 20.56 6.82 13.51
CA THR A 189 19.44 6.70 14.45
C THR A 189 18.10 6.90 13.72
N TYR A 190 17.02 6.47 14.33
CA TYR A 190 15.67 6.66 13.78
C TYR A 190 15.38 8.15 13.51
N ASP A 191 15.74 9.01 14.46
CA ASP A 191 15.53 10.46 14.32
C ASP A 191 16.37 11.05 13.18
N GLU A 192 17.65 10.69 13.07
CA GLU A 192 18.50 11.10 11.95
C GLU A 192 17.91 10.66 10.60
N CYS A 193 17.38 9.43 10.54
CA CYS A 193 16.74 8.91 9.32
C CYS A 193 15.47 9.68 8.96
N VAL A 194 14.59 9.94 9.94
CA VAL A 194 13.35 10.71 9.72
C VAL A 194 13.67 12.13 9.28
N ASP A 195 14.64 12.80 9.91
CA ASP A 195 15.03 14.16 9.56
C ASP A 195 15.62 14.23 8.14
N TYR A 196 16.48 13.28 7.79
CA TYR A 196 17.04 13.21 6.43
C TYR A 196 15.94 12.95 5.38
N CYS A 197 15.07 12.00 5.63
CA CYS A 197 13.96 11.69 4.74
C CYS A 197 13.01 12.89 4.56
N CYS A 198 12.65 13.57 5.64
CA CYS A 198 11.83 14.78 5.57
C CYS A 198 12.54 15.90 4.77
N ASN A 199 13.85 16.07 4.93
CA ASN A 199 14.60 17.06 4.15
C ASN A 199 14.59 16.74 2.65
N GLU A 200 14.73 15.48 2.27
CA GLU A 200 14.60 15.05 0.87
C GLU A 200 13.21 15.38 0.31
N LEU A 201 12.17 15.10 1.09
CA LEU A 201 10.78 15.39 0.70
C LEU A 201 10.48 16.90 0.64
N GLU A 202 11.13 17.72 1.48
CA GLU A 202 11.06 19.18 1.40
C GLU A 202 11.72 19.72 0.11
N LEU A 203 12.88 19.16 -0.24
CA LEU A 203 13.55 19.49 -1.50
C LEU A 203 12.68 19.08 -2.70
N ALA A 204 12.05 17.92 -2.65
CA ALA A 204 11.10 17.49 -3.66
C ALA A 204 9.94 18.50 -3.77
N ALA A 205 9.30 18.82 -2.65
CA ALA A 205 8.15 19.72 -2.61
C ALA A 205 8.47 21.13 -3.13
N LYS A 206 9.71 21.59 -3.02
CA LYS A 206 10.16 22.89 -3.56
C LYS A 206 9.97 22.98 -5.07
N TYR A 207 10.26 21.88 -5.79
CA TYR A 207 10.28 21.85 -7.26
C TYR A 207 9.07 21.17 -7.88
N MET A 208 8.37 20.30 -7.13
CA MET A 208 7.22 19.58 -7.66
C MET A 208 5.98 20.46 -7.79
N PRO A 209 5.12 20.21 -8.80
CA PRO A 209 3.89 20.94 -9.00
C PRO A 209 2.87 20.66 -7.90
N ILE A 210 2.00 21.65 -7.63
CA ILE A 210 0.83 21.48 -6.76
C ILE A 210 -0.25 20.69 -7.51
N ASP A 211 -0.50 21.07 -8.77
CA ASP A 211 -1.50 20.47 -9.63
C ASP A 211 -0.82 19.65 -10.73
N LEU A 212 -1.29 18.42 -10.91
CA LEU A 212 -0.83 17.56 -12.00
C LEU A 212 -1.77 17.64 -13.18
N ASN A 213 -1.20 17.60 -14.37
CA ASN A 213 -2.01 17.33 -15.55
C ASN A 213 -2.66 15.94 -15.40
N PRO A 214 -3.97 15.79 -15.69
CA PRO A 214 -4.67 14.50 -15.57
C PRO A 214 -4.00 13.34 -16.33
N THR A 215 -3.26 13.61 -17.41
CA THR A 215 -2.49 12.60 -18.14
C THR A 215 -1.33 12.01 -17.32
N PHE A 216 -0.91 12.68 -16.27
CA PHE A 216 0.14 12.25 -15.35
C PHE A 216 -0.41 11.76 -14.02
N PHE A 217 -1.68 11.36 -13.99
CA PHE A 217 -2.27 10.73 -12.80
C PHE A 217 -1.41 9.55 -12.34
N GLY A 218 -1.13 9.52 -11.04
CA GLY A 218 -0.20 8.53 -10.44
C GLY A 218 1.21 9.07 -10.19
N ARG A 219 1.63 10.17 -10.83
CA ARG A 219 2.84 10.87 -10.41
C ARG A 219 2.59 11.56 -9.06
N PRO A 220 3.59 11.61 -8.17
CA PRO A 220 3.45 12.37 -6.92
C PRO A 220 3.41 13.88 -7.20
N SER A 221 2.59 14.60 -6.45
CA SER A 221 2.55 16.06 -6.40
C SER A 221 3.25 16.59 -5.15
N ARG A 222 3.38 17.92 -5.02
CA ARG A 222 3.86 18.57 -3.79
C ARG A 222 3.10 18.09 -2.55
N GLY A 223 1.80 17.87 -2.67
CA GLY A 223 0.97 17.36 -1.58
C GLY A 223 1.35 15.95 -1.14
N ALA A 224 1.83 15.10 -2.05
CA ALA A 224 2.33 13.78 -1.70
C ALA A 224 3.57 13.86 -0.79
N ALA A 225 4.52 14.76 -1.10
CA ALA A 225 5.69 14.97 -0.27
C ALA A 225 5.30 15.44 1.14
N PHE A 226 4.39 16.43 1.25
CA PHE A 226 3.93 16.93 2.54
C PHE A 226 3.15 15.86 3.34
N ALA A 227 2.36 15.03 2.67
CA ALA A 227 1.64 13.95 3.33
C ALA A 227 2.59 12.88 3.89
N LEU A 228 3.66 12.53 3.18
CA LEU A 228 4.69 11.62 3.67
C LEU A 228 5.45 12.20 4.87
N ILE A 229 5.78 13.50 4.83
CA ILE A 229 6.38 14.19 5.99
C ILE A 229 5.44 14.12 7.20
N ALA A 230 4.15 14.41 7.02
CA ALA A 230 3.16 14.37 8.08
C ALA A 230 3.07 12.96 8.70
N ARG A 231 3.04 11.90 7.88
CA ARG A 231 3.03 10.51 8.35
C ARG A 231 4.28 10.16 9.16
N LEU A 232 5.48 10.53 8.67
CA LEU A 232 6.73 10.27 9.39
C LEU A 232 6.80 11.01 10.72
N ARG A 233 6.41 12.29 10.75
CA ARG A 233 6.42 13.09 11.98
C ARG A 233 5.41 12.58 13.00
N LEU A 234 4.23 12.14 12.55
CA LEU A 234 3.24 11.50 13.42
C LEU A 234 3.78 10.19 14.01
N GLN A 235 4.41 9.35 13.19
CA GLN A 235 5.03 8.11 13.64
C GLN A 235 6.18 8.38 14.63
N GLN A 236 7.02 9.38 14.37
CA GLN A 236 8.11 9.80 15.26
C GLN A 236 7.60 10.28 16.62
N ALA A 237 6.43 10.92 16.67
CA ALA A 237 5.79 11.37 17.90
C ALA A 237 5.10 10.22 18.68
N SER A 238 4.84 9.08 18.04
CA SER A 238 4.11 7.96 18.65
C SER A 238 4.88 7.31 19.80
N PRO A 239 4.19 6.65 20.75
CA PRO A 239 4.82 6.05 21.93
C PRO A 239 5.93 5.03 21.63
N LEU A 240 5.89 4.37 20.46
CA LEU A 240 6.92 3.41 20.05
C LEU A 240 8.27 4.09 19.76
N TYR A 241 8.26 5.33 19.24
CA TYR A 241 9.46 6.04 18.80
C TYR A 241 9.78 7.27 19.65
N ASN A 242 8.93 7.65 20.58
CA ASN A 242 9.07 8.85 21.41
C ASN A 242 9.23 8.53 22.91
N GLY A 243 10.14 7.64 23.26
CA GLY A 243 10.57 7.43 24.63
C GLY A 243 9.52 6.88 25.59
N GLY A 244 8.41 6.34 25.08
CA GLY A 244 7.40 5.66 25.88
C GLY A 244 7.87 4.31 26.44
N GLN A 245 7.02 3.65 27.25
CA GLN A 245 7.33 2.31 27.77
C GLN A 245 7.60 1.32 26.63
N ALA A 246 6.83 1.41 25.53
CA ALA A 246 7.01 0.58 24.35
C ALA A 246 8.41 0.76 23.72
N ALA A 247 8.87 2.01 23.58
CA ALA A 247 10.22 2.30 23.07
C ALA A 247 11.32 1.73 23.95
N ARG A 248 11.18 1.88 25.27
CA ARG A 248 12.16 1.34 26.22
C ARG A 248 12.21 -0.19 26.22
N THR A 249 11.06 -0.83 26.15
CA THR A 249 10.97 -2.28 26.13
C THR A 249 11.50 -2.87 24.82
N ALA A 250 11.11 -2.29 23.68
CA ALA A 250 11.48 -2.82 22.38
C ALA A 250 12.93 -2.47 21.97
N PHE A 251 13.42 -1.27 22.30
CA PHE A 251 14.63 -0.73 21.72
C PHE A 251 15.66 -0.25 22.74
N GLY A 252 15.40 -0.35 24.06
CA GLY A 252 16.27 0.23 25.09
C GLY A 252 17.72 -0.25 25.09
N ASN A 253 17.95 -1.47 24.64
CA ASN A 253 19.28 -2.07 24.55
C ASN A 253 19.93 -1.94 23.15
N TRP A 254 19.19 -1.39 22.19
CA TRP A 254 19.69 -1.26 20.81
C TRP A 254 20.46 0.03 20.63
N LYS A 255 21.78 -0.09 20.65
CA LYS A 255 22.72 1.05 20.60
C LYS A 255 23.66 0.95 19.41
N ARG A 256 24.01 2.09 18.86
CA ARG A 256 25.03 2.24 17.83
C ARG A 256 26.40 1.98 18.44
N THR A 257 27.17 1.09 17.84
CA THR A 257 28.43 0.61 18.42
C THR A 257 29.50 1.69 18.47
N VAL A 258 29.50 2.63 17.49
CA VAL A 258 30.58 3.61 17.36
C VAL A 258 30.55 4.70 18.43
N ASP A 259 29.38 5.05 18.98
CA ASP A 259 29.22 6.18 19.91
C ASP A 259 28.26 5.88 21.08
N GLY A 260 27.66 4.70 21.11
CA GLY A 260 26.73 4.28 22.16
C GLY A 260 25.35 4.95 22.10
N ALA A 261 25.06 5.73 21.06
CA ALA A 261 23.76 6.36 20.88
C ALA A 261 22.64 5.32 20.74
N ASN A 262 21.49 5.55 21.38
CA ASN A 262 20.32 4.71 21.18
C ASN A 262 19.81 4.90 19.74
N TYR A 263 19.54 3.79 19.04
CA TYR A 263 18.96 3.86 17.70
C TYR A 263 17.55 4.44 17.68
N VAL A 264 16.78 4.27 18.76
CA VAL A 264 15.46 4.86 18.94
C VAL A 264 15.46 5.67 20.24
N ASN A 265 14.89 6.87 20.19
CA ASN A 265 14.85 7.78 21.34
C ASN A 265 14.18 7.13 22.57
N GLN A 266 14.82 7.25 23.72
CA GLN A 266 14.38 6.67 24.99
C GLN A 266 13.71 7.69 25.92
N ASN A 267 13.74 8.98 25.56
CA ASN A 267 13.19 10.08 26.36
C ASN A 267 11.94 10.65 25.67
N TYR A 268 10.86 10.81 26.42
CA TYR A 268 9.65 11.43 25.89
C TYR A 268 9.90 12.91 25.59
N ASP A 269 9.46 13.34 24.40
CA ASP A 269 9.51 14.72 23.94
C ASP A 269 8.13 15.12 23.40
N GLU A 270 7.41 15.95 24.17
CA GLU A 270 6.06 16.42 23.81
C GLU A 270 6.07 17.29 22.54
N THR A 271 7.18 17.98 22.26
CA THR A 271 7.28 18.87 21.09
C THR A 271 7.11 18.14 19.78
N ARG A 272 7.39 16.83 19.73
CA ARG A 272 7.19 16.00 18.52
C ARG A 272 5.75 15.95 18.07
N TRP A 273 4.79 15.99 19.00
CA TRP A 273 3.37 16.08 18.66
C TRP A 273 3.02 17.40 18.00
N ALA A 274 3.61 18.51 18.47
CA ALA A 274 3.46 19.82 17.84
C ALA A 274 4.05 19.85 16.42
N VAL A 275 5.22 19.24 16.22
CA VAL A 275 5.84 19.09 14.89
C VAL A 275 4.95 18.25 13.96
N ALA A 276 4.41 17.14 14.44
CA ALA A 276 3.50 16.30 13.67
C ALA A 276 2.20 17.07 13.31
N ALA A 277 1.62 17.79 14.26
CA ALA A 277 0.43 18.60 14.03
C ALA A 277 0.68 19.71 13.00
N ALA A 278 1.83 20.39 13.07
CA ALA A 278 2.24 21.39 12.09
C ALA A 278 2.40 20.80 10.69
N ALA A 279 2.99 19.60 10.58
CA ALA A 279 3.14 18.91 9.30
C ALA A 279 1.77 18.51 8.70
N CYS A 280 0.84 18.01 9.52
CA CYS A 280 -0.52 17.71 9.07
C CYS A 280 -1.27 18.99 8.63
N LYS A 281 -1.17 20.06 9.43
CA LYS A 281 -1.79 21.35 9.14
C LYS A 281 -1.33 21.91 7.79
N ARG A 282 -0.06 21.72 7.45
CA ARG A 282 0.50 22.17 6.17
C ARG A 282 -0.20 21.53 4.96
N VAL A 283 -0.61 20.26 5.04
CA VAL A 283 -1.38 19.60 3.98
C VAL A 283 -2.79 20.20 3.90
N ILE A 284 -3.43 20.46 5.05
CA ILE A 284 -4.76 21.07 5.13
C ILE A 284 -4.73 22.49 4.53
N GLU A 285 -3.74 23.30 4.88
CA GLU A 285 -3.57 24.68 4.41
C GLU A 285 -3.28 24.82 2.90
N MET A 286 -2.95 23.72 2.22
CA MET A 286 -2.91 23.73 0.74
C MET A 286 -4.28 24.01 0.13
N ASN A 287 -5.38 23.82 0.85
CA ASN A 287 -6.77 24.00 0.39
C ASN A 287 -7.08 23.24 -0.92
N LYS A 288 -6.35 22.15 -1.16
CA LYS A 288 -6.48 21.33 -2.37
C LYS A 288 -7.33 20.09 -2.14
N TYR A 289 -7.21 19.52 -0.95
CA TYR A 289 -7.87 18.28 -0.57
C TYR A 289 -9.04 18.58 0.35
N LYS A 290 -10.12 17.84 0.19
CA LYS A 290 -11.30 17.91 1.05
C LYS A 290 -11.97 16.55 1.13
N LEU A 291 -12.77 16.34 2.16
CA LEU A 291 -13.57 15.12 2.25
C LEU A 291 -14.53 15.02 1.06
N HIS A 292 -14.67 13.82 0.52
CA HIS A 292 -15.65 13.54 -0.54
C HIS A 292 -17.05 13.61 0.04
N THR A 293 -17.94 14.27 -0.67
CA THR A 293 -19.35 14.37 -0.31
C THR A 293 -20.21 14.06 -1.53
N SER A 294 -21.21 13.19 -1.35
CA SER A 294 -22.21 12.89 -2.37
C SER A 294 -23.49 13.64 -2.09
N PRO A 295 -24.09 14.30 -3.09
CA PRO A 295 -25.38 14.95 -2.92
C PRO A 295 -26.48 13.91 -2.70
N ILE A 296 -27.56 14.32 -2.03
CA ILE A 296 -28.77 13.51 -1.89
C ILE A 296 -29.38 13.27 -3.27
N ASP A 297 -29.64 11.99 -3.60
CA ASP A 297 -30.42 11.61 -4.75
C ASP A 297 -31.87 11.33 -4.31
N PRO A 298 -32.87 12.11 -4.80
CA PRO A 298 -34.26 11.88 -4.41
C PRO A 298 -34.81 10.51 -4.80
N SER A 299 -34.22 9.83 -5.79
CA SER A 299 -34.61 8.48 -6.20
C SER A 299 -34.04 7.39 -5.27
N MET A 300 -33.01 7.73 -4.51
CA MET A 300 -32.31 6.86 -3.55
C MET A 300 -32.08 7.63 -2.26
N PRO A 301 -33.14 7.92 -1.48
CA PRO A 301 -33.03 8.80 -0.33
C PRO A 301 -32.04 8.24 0.72
N PRO A 302 -31.25 9.10 1.36
CA PRO A 302 -30.34 8.66 2.40
C PRO A 302 -31.08 8.17 3.64
N ARG A 303 -30.37 7.43 4.48
CA ARG A 303 -30.86 7.04 5.79
C ARG A 303 -31.17 8.29 6.62
N VAL A 304 -32.35 8.28 7.25
CA VAL A 304 -32.74 9.35 8.17
C VAL A 304 -31.82 9.31 9.41
N LEU A 305 -31.24 10.45 9.73
CA LEU A 305 -30.40 10.54 10.93
C LEU A 305 -31.27 10.47 12.18
N PRO A 306 -30.80 9.80 13.27
CA PRO A 306 -31.44 9.86 14.56
C PRO A 306 -31.65 11.30 15.05
N ALA A 307 -32.73 11.59 15.74
CA ALA A 307 -33.01 12.92 16.26
C ALA A 307 -31.96 13.43 17.25
N SER A 308 -31.18 12.51 17.84
CA SER A 308 -30.04 12.81 18.73
C SER A 308 -28.80 13.26 17.99
N VAL A 309 -28.73 13.10 16.66
CA VAL A 309 -27.57 13.47 15.83
C VAL A 309 -27.82 14.82 15.19
N THR A 310 -26.97 15.80 15.50
CA THR A 310 -27.04 17.15 14.94
C THR A 310 -25.77 17.41 14.11
N ILE A 311 -25.94 17.77 12.84
CA ILE A 311 -24.86 18.20 11.96
C ILE A 311 -24.76 19.72 12.03
N THR A 312 -23.66 20.21 12.62
CA THR A 312 -23.42 21.65 12.80
C THR A 312 -22.60 22.26 11.66
N ASP A 313 -21.78 21.46 10.99
CA ASP A 313 -20.93 21.94 9.90
C ASP A 313 -21.77 22.03 8.60
N PRO A 314 -21.84 23.24 7.99
CA PRO A 314 -22.61 23.44 6.74
C PRO A 314 -22.17 22.57 5.58
N ASP A 315 -20.87 22.22 5.49
CA ASP A 315 -20.32 21.44 4.40
C ASP A 315 -20.81 19.98 4.43
N PHE A 316 -21.28 19.52 5.58
CA PHE A 316 -21.81 18.18 5.77
C PHE A 316 -23.34 18.14 5.94
N GLN A 317 -24.03 19.26 5.77
CA GLN A 317 -25.48 19.28 5.71
C GLN A 317 -25.97 18.89 4.28
N ASN A 318 -27.12 18.22 4.21
CA ASN A 318 -27.76 17.85 2.95
C ASN A 318 -26.92 16.95 2.02
N ILE A 319 -26.09 16.09 2.60
CA ILE A 319 -25.33 15.07 1.86
C ILE A 319 -25.81 13.67 2.18
N ASP A 320 -25.51 12.73 1.29
CA ASP A 320 -25.68 11.31 1.53
C ASP A 320 -24.43 10.74 2.23
N TYR A 321 -24.52 10.46 3.52
CA TYR A 321 -23.39 9.97 4.33
C TYR A 321 -22.92 8.57 3.94
N TYR A 322 -23.83 7.70 3.51
CA TYR A 322 -23.46 6.36 3.06
C TYR A 322 -22.68 6.42 1.76
N ARG A 323 -23.21 7.13 0.76
CA ARG A 323 -22.58 7.30 -0.54
C ARG A 323 -21.29 8.09 -0.46
N SER A 324 -21.23 9.15 0.33
CA SER A 324 -20.02 9.94 0.55
C SER A 324 -18.83 9.08 1.02
N TYR A 325 -19.10 8.06 1.83
CA TYR A 325 -18.06 7.15 2.27
C TYR A 325 -17.83 5.99 1.29
N SER A 326 -18.88 5.34 0.79
CA SER A 326 -18.76 4.12 -0.02
C SER A 326 -18.19 4.41 -1.41
N GLU A 327 -18.55 5.51 -2.06
CA GLU A 327 -18.17 5.82 -3.45
C GLU A 327 -16.66 5.97 -3.65
N MET A 328 -15.92 6.35 -2.60
CA MET A 328 -14.46 6.43 -2.66
C MET A 328 -13.79 5.07 -2.87
N PHE A 329 -14.42 3.98 -2.46
CA PHE A 329 -13.85 2.64 -2.45
C PHE A 329 -14.50 1.71 -3.47
N THR A 330 -15.70 2.01 -3.95
CA THR A 330 -16.47 1.15 -4.85
C THR A 330 -16.21 1.46 -6.33
N GLY A 331 -15.46 2.52 -6.62
CA GLY A 331 -15.10 2.93 -7.97
C GLY A 331 -16.09 3.88 -8.65
N GLU A 332 -17.19 4.28 -7.98
CA GLU A 332 -18.07 5.32 -8.49
C GLU A 332 -17.36 6.66 -8.61
N THR A 333 -16.48 6.96 -7.66
CA THR A 333 -15.59 8.12 -7.74
C THR A 333 -14.22 7.70 -8.23
N ILE A 334 -13.90 8.00 -9.48
CA ILE A 334 -12.59 7.70 -10.04
C ILE A 334 -11.48 8.49 -9.34
N GLY A 335 -10.31 7.85 -9.11
CA GLY A 335 -9.23 8.42 -8.31
C GLY A 335 -8.79 9.82 -8.74
N SER A 336 -8.76 10.11 -10.04
CA SER A 336 -8.37 11.44 -10.56
C SER A 336 -9.38 12.56 -10.25
N LYS A 337 -10.60 12.22 -9.85
CA LYS A 337 -11.66 13.15 -9.46
C LYS A 337 -12.01 13.07 -7.98
N ASN A 338 -11.40 12.16 -7.24
CA ASN A 338 -11.63 12.02 -5.81
C ASN A 338 -10.89 13.15 -5.06
N PRO A 339 -11.62 14.05 -4.38
CA PRO A 339 -11.01 15.20 -3.70
C PRO A 339 -10.19 14.82 -2.47
N GLU A 340 -10.32 13.62 -1.93
CA GLU A 340 -9.50 13.11 -0.81
C GLU A 340 -8.17 12.52 -1.28
N PHE A 341 -8.06 12.21 -2.58
CA PHE A 341 -6.92 11.50 -3.11
C PHE A 341 -5.70 12.39 -3.23
N ILE A 342 -4.68 12.12 -2.43
CA ILE A 342 -3.43 12.88 -2.45
C ILE A 342 -2.45 12.29 -3.47
N TRP A 343 -2.21 10.98 -3.38
CA TRP A 343 -1.32 10.23 -4.25
C TRP A 343 -1.56 8.73 -4.10
N GLY A 344 -1.39 8.00 -5.17
CA GLY A 344 -1.48 6.55 -5.17
C GLY A 344 -0.91 5.94 -6.43
N ARG A 345 -0.62 4.67 -6.36
CA ARG A 345 -0.12 3.87 -7.47
C ARG A 345 -1.26 3.08 -8.10
N GLN A 346 -1.29 3.02 -9.42
CA GLN A 346 -2.09 2.03 -10.13
C GLN A 346 -1.41 0.66 -10.02
N SER A 347 -2.18 -0.37 -9.71
CA SER A 347 -1.69 -1.74 -9.60
C SER A 347 -2.46 -2.68 -10.51
N ASP A 348 -1.80 -3.73 -10.95
CA ASP A 348 -2.40 -4.88 -11.62
C ASP A 348 -3.02 -5.90 -10.66
N ALA A 349 -2.76 -5.75 -9.35
CA ALA A 349 -3.24 -6.69 -8.32
C ALA A 349 -4.67 -6.43 -7.81
N MET A 350 -5.32 -5.36 -8.25
CA MET A 350 -6.68 -4.99 -7.79
C MET A 350 -7.73 -6.07 -8.08
N ALA A 351 -7.60 -6.81 -9.17
CA ALA A 351 -8.53 -7.89 -9.49
C ALA A 351 -8.55 -8.97 -8.39
N ASN A 352 -7.39 -9.38 -7.91
CA ASN A 352 -7.28 -10.39 -6.86
C ASN A 352 -7.86 -9.90 -5.53
N MET A 353 -7.62 -8.64 -5.18
CA MET A 353 -8.19 -8.05 -3.97
C MET A 353 -9.73 -8.03 -4.04
N THR A 354 -10.28 -7.64 -5.18
CA THR A 354 -11.72 -7.62 -5.43
C THR A 354 -12.31 -9.04 -5.30
N GLN A 355 -11.68 -10.05 -5.91
CA GLN A 355 -12.11 -11.45 -5.80
C GLN A 355 -12.09 -11.95 -4.36
N CYS A 356 -11.09 -11.58 -3.56
CA CYS A 356 -11.03 -11.95 -2.14
C CYS A 356 -12.20 -11.38 -1.32
N SER A 357 -12.73 -10.23 -1.73
CA SER A 357 -13.80 -9.51 -1.04
C SER A 357 -15.22 -9.96 -1.45
N PHE A 358 -15.36 -10.53 -2.64
CA PHE A 358 -16.68 -10.92 -3.17
C PHE A 358 -17.11 -12.31 -2.71
N PRO A 359 -18.44 -12.55 -2.62
CA PRO A 359 -19.01 -13.88 -2.41
C PRO A 359 -18.52 -14.88 -3.46
N THR A 360 -18.63 -16.16 -3.12
CA THR A 360 -18.05 -17.28 -3.88
C THR A 360 -18.33 -17.27 -5.38
N GLU A 361 -17.54 -18.06 -6.12
CA GLU A 361 -17.55 -18.19 -7.57
C GLU A 361 -18.95 -18.42 -8.17
N LYS A 362 -19.80 -19.23 -7.52
CA LYS A 362 -21.15 -19.50 -8.00
C LYS A 362 -22.05 -18.27 -8.04
N ALA A 363 -21.76 -17.32 -7.14
CA ALA A 363 -22.59 -16.13 -6.99
C ALA A 363 -22.04 -14.96 -7.80
N MET A 364 -20.77 -14.63 -7.59
CA MET A 364 -20.17 -13.38 -8.04
C MET A 364 -18.74 -13.57 -8.53
N GLY A 365 -18.23 -14.78 -8.65
CA GLY A 365 -16.85 -15.05 -9.06
C GLY A 365 -15.80 -14.70 -8.00
N GLY A 366 -16.21 -14.58 -6.75
CA GLY A 366 -15.31 -14.23 -5.64
C GLY A 366 -14.69 -15.43 -4.95
N TRP A 367 -13.65 -15.15 -4.16
CA TRP A 367 -12.98 -16.14 -3.32
C TRP A 367 -13.41 -16.05 -1.86
N ASN A 368 -14.06 -14.95 -1.46
CA ASN A 368 -14.70 -14.79 -0.16
C ASN A 368 -13.76 -15.04 1.04
N ASN A 369 -12.48 -14.71 0.91
CA ASN A 369 -11.44 -15.10 1.86
C ASN A 369 -10.67 -13.94 2.50
N LEU A 370 -10.96 -12.69 2.17
CA LEU A 370 -10.52 -11.52 2.93
C LEU A 370 -11.52 -11.27 4.06
N CYS A 371 -11.34 -11.99 5.15
CA CYS A 371 -12.25 -12.00 6.28
C CYS A 371 -11.89 -10.88 7.27
N VAL A 372 -12.89 -10.25 7.85
CA VAL A 372 -12.68 -9.32 8.95
C VAL A 372 -12.97 -9.99 10.30
N THR A 373 -12.27 -9.56 11.34
CA THR A 373 -12.46 -10.11 12.68
C THR A 373 -13.72 -9.57 13.35
N GLN A 374 -14.26 -10.32 14.32
CA GLN A 374 -15.34 -9.81 15.18
C GLN A 374 -14.94 -8.53 15.91
N LYS A 375 -13.66 -8.37 16.25
CA LYS A 375 -13.16 -7.15 16.89
C LYS A 375 -13.35 -5.92 16.01
N LEU A 376 -13.08 -6.03 14.70
CA LEU A 376 -13.34 -4.93 13.76
C LEU A 376 -14.84 -4.67 13.63
N VAL A 377 -15.66 -5.72 13.51
CA VAL A 377 -17.14 -5.59 13.46
C VAL A 377 -17.66 -4.86 14.69
N ASP A 378 -17.13 -5.18 15.85
CA ASP A 378 -17.52 -4.58 17.14
C ASP A 378 -17.07 -3.13 17.31
N ALA A 379 -16.05 -2.69 16.59
CA ALA A 379 -15.53 -1.33 16.65
C ALA A 379 -16.44 -0.27 16.00
N TYR A 380 -17.37 -0.70 15.14
CA TYR A 380 -18.35 0.22 14.53
C TYR A 380 -19.40 0.64 15.56
N TYR A 381 -19.79 1.90 15.50
CA TYR A 381 -20.83 2.47 16.37
C TYR A 381 -22.25 2.10 15.93
N MET A 382 -23.20 2.36 16.80
CA MET A 382 -24.60 2.39 16.48
C MET A 382 -24.93 3.65 15.64
N VAL A 383 -26.08 3.66 15.00
CA VAL A 383 -26.50 4.74 14.09
C VAL A 383 -26.57 6.12 14.76
N ASP A 384 -26.79 6.13 16.06
CA ASP A 384 -26.84 7.34 16.91
C ASP A 384 -25.46 7.73 17.48
N GLY A 385 -24.38 7.08 17.04
CA GLY A 385 -23.01 7.35 17.43
C GLY A 385 -22.58 6.75 18.77
N ARG A 386 -23.43 5.95 19.43
CA ARG A 386 -23.10 5.29 20.69
C ARG A 386 -22.31 4.01 20.46
N ASP A 387 -21.48 3.63 21.43
CA ASP A 387 -20.87 2.32 21.46
C ASP A 387 -21.94 1.22 21.58
N LYS A 388 -21.69 0.04 20.99
CA LYS A 388 -22.62 -1.08 21.07
C LYS A 388 -22.95 -1.52 22.50
N ASN A 389 -22.02 -1.34 23.45
CA ASN A 389 -22.23 -1.68 24.85
C ASN A 389 -23.09 -0.65 25.59
N ASP A 390 -23.24 0.54 25.02
CA ASP A 390 -24.02 1.66 25.51
C ASP A 390 -25.18 2.02 24.57
N ALA A 391 -25.60 1.06 23.74
CA ALA A 391 -26.67 1.24 22.76
C ALA A 391 -27.95 1.80 23.39
N SER A 392 -28.57 2.75 22.69
CA SER A 392 -29.82 3.37 23.17
C SER A 392 -30.99 2.40 23.10
N LYS A 393 -32.08 2.70 23.82
CA LYS A 393 -33.33 1.95 23.73
C LYS A 393 -34.00 2.10 22.34
N GLU A 394 -33.75 3.20 21.66
CA GLU A 394 -34.27 3.50 20.33
C GLU A 394 -33.53 2.70 19.25
N TYR A 395 -32.22 2.54 19.42
CA TYR A 395 -31.33 1.78 18.50
C TYR A 395 -30.59 0.69 19.27
N PRO A 396 -31.29 -0.36 19.71
CA PRO A 396 -30.67 -1.39 20.53
C PRO A 396 -29.68 -2.25 19.72
N TYR A 397 -28.62 -2.70 20.42
CA TYR A 397 -27.74 -3.74 19.91
C TYR A 397 -28.25 -5.11 20.34
N HIS A 398 -28.72 -5.88 19.38
CA HIS A 398 -29.28 -7.20 19.63
C HIS A 398 -28.20 -8.28 19.49
N VAL A 399 -27.76 -8.81 20.63
CA VAL A 399 -26.87 -9.98 20.71
C VAL A 399 -27.50 -11.01 21.62
N ALA A 400 -27.49 -12.24 21.20
CA ALA A 400 -27.90 -13.35 22.05
C ALA A 400 -26.94 -13.46 23.25
N ASN A 401 -27.42 -13.24 24.45
CA ASN A 401 -26.66 -13.37 25.69
C ASN A 401 -26.40 -14.83 26.06
N GLY A 402 -25.79 -15.60 25.15
CA GLY A 402 -25.29 -16.95 25.44
C GLY A 402 -26.35 -18.06 25.53
N THR A 403 -27.63 -17.76 25.36
CA THR A 403 -28.71 -18.74 25.19
C THR A 403 -29.37 -18.52 23.84
N VAL A 404 -29.42 -19.53 23.02
CA VAL A 404 -29.92 -19.55 21.61
C VAL A 404 -31.43 -19.19 21.47
N THR A 405 -32.08 -18.82 22.54
CA THR A 405 -33.54 -18.62 22.59
C THR A 405 -34.06 -17.24 22.23
N ASP A 406 -33.15 -16.24 22.09
CA ASP A 406 -33.52 -14.87 21.77
C ASP A 406 -32.83 -14.34 20.50
N ASP A 407 -32.74 -15.15 19.48
CA ASP A 407 -32.25 -14.71 18.16
C ASP A 407 -33.25 -13.68 17.58
N TYR A 408 -32.82 -12.43 17.57
CA TYR A 408 -33.59 -11.36 16.94
C TYR A 408 -33.21 -11.24 15.46
N PHE A 409 -34.22 -11.33 14.62
CA PHE A 409 -34.05 -11.09 13.17
C PHE A 409 -34.93 -9.93 12.73
N SER A 410 -34.46 -9.15 11.75
CA SER A 410 -35.25 -8.06 11.20
C SER A 410 -36.61 -8.58 10.64
N THR A 411 -37.69 -7.92 11.00
CA THR A 411 -39.06 -8.24 10.55
C THR A 411 -39.46 -7.47 9.29
N SER A 412 -38.66 -6.47 8.91
CA SER A 412 -38.86 -5.63 7.72
C SER A 412 -37.51 -5.33 7.06
N ALA A 413 -37.54 -4.97 5.80
CA ALA A 413 -36.39 -4.42 5.12
C ALA A 413 -36.25 -2.93 5.44
N GLU A 414 -35.00 -2.44 5.45
CA GLU A 414 -34.67 -1.00 5.50
C GLU A 414 -33.92 -0.64 4.21
N GLU A 415 -34.35 0.42 3.53
CA GLU A 415 -33.73 0.88 2.29
C GLU A 415 -33.23 2.32 2.45
N PHE A 416 -31.99 2.58 2.01
CA PHE A 416 -31.38 3.91 2.00
C PHE A 416 -30.23 3.97 0.98
N SER A 417 -30.05 5.10 0.32
CA SER A 417 -28.90 5.36 -0.55
C SER A 417 -28.63 4.27 -1.61
N GLY A 418 -29.69 3.57 -2.05
CA GLY A 418 -29.57 2.41 -2.94
C GLY A 418 -29.09 1.12 -2.29
N TYR A 419 -28.90 1.10 -0.98
CA TYR A 419 -28.56 -0.08 -0.20
C TYR A 419 -29.80 -0.62 0.53
N THR A 420 -29.88 -1.94 0.66
CA THR A 420 -30.99 -2.62 1.36
C THR A 420 -30.45 -3.50 2.48
N ILE A 421 -30.96 -3.30 3.69
CA ILE A 421 -30.86 -4.29 4.77
C ILE A 421 -32.10 -5.20 4.63
N PRO A 422 -31.94 -6.47 4.23
CA PRO A 422 -33.10 -7.34 3.99
C PRO A 422 -33.84 -7.72 5.27
N MET A 423 -35.08 -8.11 5.14
CA MET A 423 -35.80 -8.85 6.18
C MET A 423 -35.07 -10.18 6.47
N GLY A 424 -35.07 -10.61 7.73
CA GLY A 424 -34.39 -11.84 8.18
C GLY A 424 -32.90 -11.68 8.49
N VAL A 425 -32.39 -10.46 8.51
CA VAL A 425 -31.01 -10.19 8.93
C VAL A 425 -30.91 -10.25 10.46
N TYR A 426 -29.84 -10.88 10.95
CA TYR A 426 -29.57 -11.04 12.37
C TYR A 426 -29.37 -9.69 13.10
N GLY A 427 -29.92 -9.58 14.30
CA GLY A 427 -30.06 -8.33 15.02
C GLY A 427 -28.76 -7.56 15.29
N MET A 428 -27.63 -8.23 15.45
CA MET A 428 -26.34 -7.58 15.66
C MET A 428 -25.88 -6.71 14.47
N TYR A 429 -26.46 -6.90 13.30
CA TYR A 429 -26.15 -6.13 12.08
C TYR A 429 -27.12 -4.96 11.87
N LEU A 430 -28.12 -4.82 12.73
CA LEU A 430 -29.11 -3.76 12.65
C LEU A 430 -28.66 -2.51 13.45
N ASN A 431 -29.24 -1.37 13.12
CA ASN A 431 -28.99 -0.11 13.80
C ASN A 431 -27.50 0.34 13.82
N ARG A 432 -26.69 -0.15 12.91
CA ARG A 432 -25.27 0.22 12.84
C ARG A 432 -25.08 1.51 12.02
N GLU A 433 -23.98 2.20 12.22
CA GLU A 433 -23.61 3.38 11.44
C GLU A 433 -23.41 3.04 9.95
N ASN A 434 -23.46 4.07 9.07
CA ASN A 434 -23.38 3.88 7.62
C ASN A 434 -22.06 3.24 7.17
N ARG A 435 -20.94 3.53 7.85
CA ARG A 435 -19.63 2.94 7.55
C ARG A 435 -19.61 1.42 7.72
N PHE A 436 -20.37 0.88 8.67
CA PHE A 436 -20.51 -0.56 8.84
C PHE A 436 -21.08 -1.22 7.57
N TYR A 437 -22.17 -0.69 7.07
CA TYR A 437 -22.82 -1.25 5.86
C TYR A 437 -21.98 -1.07 4.60
N ALA A 438 -21.18 -0.02 4.53
CA ALA A 438 -20.26 0.22 3.43
C ALA A 438 -19.02 -0.70 3.44
N THR A 439 -18.61 -1.17 4.64
CA THR A 439 -17.32 -1.88 4.81
C THR A 439 -17.47 -3.37 5.03
N ILE A 440 -18.48 -3.80 5.78
CA ILE A 440 -18.60 -5.17 6.28
C ILE A 440 -19.57 -5.99 5.44
N GLY A 441 -19.06 -7.08 4.87
CA GLY A 441 -19.87 -8.14 4.27
C GLY A 441 -20.27 -9.13 5.36
N TYR A 442 -21.52 -9.01 5.85
CA TYR A 442 -22.08 -9.88 6.88
C TYR A 442 -23.08 -10.88 6.29
N SER A 443 -23.44 -11.89 7.06
CA SER A 443 -24.39 -12.90 6.62
C SER A 443 -25.78 -12.30 6.40
N GLY A 444 -26.33 -12.52 5.22
CA GLY A 444 -27.59 -11.92 4.77
C GLY A 444 -27.45 -10.54 4.13
N ARG A 445 -26.23 -10.04 3.97
CA ARG A 445 -25.98 -8.78 3.27
C ARG A 445 -26.49 -8.85 1.82
N TYR A 446 -27.06 -7.75 1.41
CA TYR A 446 -27.42 -7.48 0.03
C TYR A 446 -26.21 -7.05 -0.82
N TRP A 447 -26.06 -7.64 -1.99
CA TRP A 447 -25.02 -7.33 -2.95
C TRP A 447 -25.65 -6.87 -4.26
N ALA A 448 -25.40 -5.63 -4.64
CA ALA A 448 -25.93 -5.03 -5.87
C ALA A 448 -25.09 -5.45 -7.09
N ALA A 449 -24.89 -6.74 -7.31
CA ALA A 449 -24.13 -7.22 -8.45
C ALA A 449 -24.87 -7.00 -9.76
N ARG A 450 -24.34 -6.17 -10.62
CA ARG A 450 -24.80 -5.94 -11.98
C ARG A 450 -23.83 -6.45 -13.06
N SER A 451 -22.80 -7.17 -12.67
CA SER A 451 -21.72 -7.56 -13.61
C SER A 451 -22.09 -8.65 -14.59
N ASN A 452 -23.26 -9.27 -14.46
CA ASN A 452 -23.68 -10.30 -15.39
C ASN A 452 -24.75 -9.76 -16.33
N THR A 453 -24.54 -9.94 -17.63
CA THR A 453 -25.47 -9.55 -18.69
C THR A 453 -26.80 -10.33 -18.68
N GLN A 454 -26.94 -11.30 -17.78
CA GLN A 454 -28.17 -12.07 -17.60
C GLN A 454 -29.00 -11.41 -16.49
N GLU A 455 -30.15 -10.85 -16.85
CA GLU A 455 -31.10 -10.21 -15.93
C GLU A 455 -31.53 -11.09 -14.75
N GLN A 456 -31.42 -12.42 -14.90
CA GLN A 456 -31.73 -13.40 -13.85
C GLN A 456 -30.76 -13.33 -12.64
N TYR A 457 -29.63 -12.67 -12.79
CA TYR A 457 -28.61 -12.53 -11.74
C TYR A 457 -28.58 -11.12 -11.11
N GLY A 458 -29.72 -10.50 -10.95
CA GLY A 458 -29.88 -9.26 -10.21
C GLY A 458 -29.42 -9.39 -8.75
N PRO A 459 -29.70 -8.42 -7.91
CA PRO A 459 -29.11 -8.34 -6.57
C PRO A 459 -29.28 -9.61 -5.74
N TYR A 460 -28.19 -10.01 -5.04
CA TYR A 460 -28.13 -11.23 -4.24
C TYR A 460 -28.02 -10.93 -2.76
N ARG A 461 -28.51 -11.89 -1.95
CA ARG A 461 -28.15 -11.98 -0.53
C ARG A 461 -27.16 -13.12 -0.34
N ALA A 462 -26.02 -12.87 0.26
CA ALA A 462 -25.01 -13.87 0.57
C ALA A 462 -25.16 -14.33 2.04
N TRP A 463 -25.34 -15.63 2.23
CA TRP A 463 -25.44 -16.27 3.53
C TRP A 463 -24.19 -17.09 3.82
N TYR A 464 -23.50 -16.81 4.92
CA TYR A 464 -22.21 -17.43 5.25
C TYR A 464 -22.34 -18.63 6.19
N HIS A 465 -23.43 -18.74 6.91
CA HIS A 465 -23.63 -19.80 7.90
C HIS A 465 -24.88 -20.64 7.66
N GLN A 466 -25.67 -20.33 6.66
CA GLN A 466 -26.89 -21.02 6.34
C GLN A 466 -26.92 -21.45 4.87
N MET A 467 -27.22 -22.71 4.60
CA MET A 467 -27.41 -23.19 3.23
C MET A 467 -28.75 -22.71 2.70
N VAL A 468 -28.71 -21.82 1.73
CA VAL A 468 -29.89 -21.33 1.01
C VAL A 468 -29.81 -21.85 -0.41
N THR A 469 -30.87 -22.52 -0.87
CA THR A 469 -30.90 -23.24 -2.15
C THR A 469 -31.89 -22.66 -3.16
N SER A 470 -32.58 -21.59 -2.82
CA SER A 470 -33.67 -21.07 -3.67
C SER A 470 -33.60 -19.56 -3.87
N GLY A 471 -34.03 -19.13 -5.05
CA GLY A 471 -34.16 -17.72 -5.40
C GLY A 471 -32.82 -17.02 -5.62
N ARG A 472 -32.74 -15.74 -5.21
CA ARG A 472 -31.55 -14.90 -5.28
C ARG A 472 -30.68 -14.99 -4.02
N ASP A 473 -31.00 -15.89 -3.11
CA ASP A 473 -30.22 -16.12 -1.90
C ASP A 473 -29.18 -17.20 -2.17
N LEU A 474 -27.93 -16.92 -1.83
CA LEU A 474 -26.81 -17.79 -2.14
C LEU A 474 -26.01 -18.11 -0.88
N PHE A 475 -25.71 -19.39 -0.71
CA PHE A 475 -24.78 -19.83 0.31
C PHE A 475 -23.34 -19.56 -0.13
N SER A 476 -22.60 -18.82 0.67
CA SER A 476 -21.22 -18.42 0.43
C SER A 476 -20.29 -18.77 1.61
N GLY A 477 -20.65 -19.76 2.39
CA GLY A 477 -19.85 -20.24 3.53
C GLY A 477 -18.90 -21.39 3.19
N LYS A 478 -18.42 -22.10 4.22
CA LYS A 478 -17.56 -23.26 4.05
C LYS A 478 -18.23 -24.32 3.16
N ASN A 479 -17.48 -24.86 2.20
CA ASN A 479 -17.95 -25.81 1.16
C ASN A 479 -18.83 -25.20 0.05
N SER A 480 -18.90 -23.89 -0.06
CA SER A 480 -19.60 -23.21 -1.17
C SER A 480 -18.72 -23.00 -2.40
N ALA A 481 -17.41 -23.01 -2.24
CA ALA A 481 -16.46 -22.83 -3.33
C ALA A 481 -16.42 -24.05 -4.26
N ILE A 482 -16.15 -23.79 -5.55
CA ILE A 482 -16.07 -24.84 -6.58
C ILE A 482 -14.62 -25.29 -6.73
N THR A 483 -13.70 -24.34 -6.82
CA THR A 483 -12.32 -24.60 -7.23
C THR A 483 -11.40 -24.82 -6.04
N ASN A 484 -11.52 -24.00 -5.00
CA ASN A 484 -10.68 -24.09 -3.82
C ASN A 484 -11.54 -24.21 -2.55
N PRO A 485 -11.46 -25.34 -1.82
CA PRO A 485 -12.27 -25.56 -0.61
C PRO A 485 -11.93 -24.58 0.54
N LEU A 486 -10.83 -23.82 0.43
CA LEU A 486 -10.43 -22.79 1.39
C LEU A 486 -11.05 -21.42 1.08
N ASP A 487 -11.78 -21.26 -0.02
CA ASP A 487 -12.46 -20.02 -0.37
C ASP A 487 -13.79 -19.90 0.37
N TYR A 488 -13.71 -19.46 1.64
CA TYR A 488 -14.87 -19.18 2.48
C TYR A 488 -14.53 -18.14 3.57
N PRO A 489 -15.53 -17.41 4.10
CA PRO A 489 -15.30 -16.42 5.14
C PRO A 489 -15.11 -17.12 6.50
N ALA A 490 -13.86 -17.38 6.88
CA ALA A 490 -13.50 -18.11 8.11
C ALA A 490 -14.07 -17.46 9.39
N THR A 491 -14.28 -16.16 9.38
CA THR A 491 -14.83 -15.39 10.51
C THR A 491 -16.33 -15.16 10.43
N GLY A 492 -16.97 -15.49 9.31
CA GLY A 492 -18.37 -15.15 9.00
C GLY A 492 -18.55 -13.73 8.44
N TYR A 493 -17.47 -13.02 8.15
CA TYR A 493 -17.47 -11.66 7.61
C TYR A 493 -16.43 -11.52 6.51
N VAL A 494 -16.67 -10.61 5.57
CA VAL A 494 -15.69 -10.21 4.55
C VAL A 494 -15.58 -8.70 4.50
N LEU A 495 -14.45 -8.21 4.02
CA LEU A 495 -14.25 -6.80 3.69
C LEU A 495 -14.89 -6.51 2.33
N THR A 496 -15.67 -5.41 2.22
CA THR A 496 -16.37 -5.05 0.98
C THR A 496 -15.80 -3.84 0.26
N LYS A 497 -14.71 -3.27 0.76
CA LYS A 497 -14.05 -2.09 0.18
C LYS A 497 -12.59 -2.33 -0.11
#